data_8bd302484b9c1cd5522dbd4a2fb11e21
#
_entry.id   8bd302484b9c1cd5522dbd4a2fb11e21
#
_cell.length_a   1.000
_cell.length_b   1.000
_cell.length_c   1.000
_cell.angle_alpha   90.00
_cell.angle_beta   90.00
_cell.angle_gamma   90.00
#
_symmetry.space_group_name_H-M   'P 1'
#
loop_
_entity.id
_entity.type
_entity.pdbx_description
1 polymer ?
#
loop_
_entity_poly.entity_id
_entity_poly.type
_entity_poly.pdbx_seq_one_letter_code
_entity_poly.pdbx_strand_id
1 'polypeptide(L)'
;QGSQDSLTAENRASIMKTMAQYRQQVYQEGDANYAGRYVFTGYKTDTSLTYLENDKSKQYTITEEFDKTSIKNNLRTYGGFSLKDYEPGGVNDFTEHAENMAVNYIRLSYKNLDTASDDFPKLTVKDADGNEDTIDITSTNENGEVLTSKDSKAYEKPETGAKFIADTGELILSDEAYENLKSAKSFNVVYNKTEFQTGDVRPEHYFDCTATPFDADGNLTEDESKIINYKKEDQDIEYEVSFNQRL
;
A
#
# COMPACT_ATOMS: atom_id res chain seq x y z
N GLN A 1 2.99 -15.63 18.58
CA GLN A 1 3.96 -15.58 19.70
C GLN A 1 4.09 -14.15 20.27
N GLY A 2 4.17 -13.09 19.45
CA GLY A 2 4.37 -11.71 19.90
C GLY A 2 3.24 -11.08 20.71
N SER A 3 2.03 -11.66 20.71
CA SER A 3 0.84 -11.14 21.38
C SER A 3 0.57 -11.74 22.77
N GLN A 4 1.49 -12.55 23.30
CA GLN A 4 1.34 -13.11 24.64
C GLN A 4 1.75 -12.10 25.72
N ASP A 5 0.91 -11.92 26.72
CA ASP A 5 1.14 -10.95 27.83
C ASP A 5 2.40 -11.25 28.66
N SER A 6 2.92 -12.48 28.59
CA SER A 6 4.13 -12.91 29.31
C SER A 6 5.44 -12.45 28.65
N LEU A 7 5.39 -11.84 27.45
CA LEU A 7 6.59 -11.43 26.74
C LEU A 7 7.00 -10.00 27.10
N THR A 8 8.27 -9.83 27.46
CA THR A 8 8.86 -8.51 27.70
C THR A 8 8.96 -7.71 26.38
N ALA A 9 9.12 -6.39 26.46
CA ALA A 9 9.35 -5.52 25.31
C ALA A 9 10.59 -5.99 24.50
N GLU A 10 11.66 -6.43 25.17
CA GLU A 10 12.89 -6.94 24.54
C GLU A 10 12.63 -8.23 23.77
N ASN A 11 11.84 -9.14 24.34
CA ASN A 11 11.46 -10.40 23.67
C ASN A 11 10.63 -10.12 22.41
N ARG A 12 9.68 -9.18 22.49
CA ARG A 12 8.89 -8.75 21.31
C ARG A 12 9.77 -8.10 20.24
N ALA A 13 10.72 -7.24 20.62
CA ALA A 13 11.68 -6.63 19.70
C ALA A 13 12.56 -7.68 19.01
N SER A 14 13.03 -8.71 19.75
CA SER A 14 13.79 -9.82 19.18
C SER A 14 12.98 -10.63 18.17
N ILE A 15 11.72 -10.94 18.48
CA ILE A 15 10.81 -11.63 17.54
C ILE A 15 10.62 -10.80 16.28
N MET A 16 10.36 -9.49 16.39
CA MET A 16 10.21 -8.58 15.26
C MET A 16 11.46 -8.55 14.37
N LYS A 17 12.65 -8.51 14.97
CA LYS A 17 13.92 -8.57 14.25
C LYS A 17 14.06 -9.89 13.47
N THR A 18 13.74 -11.02 14.09
CA THR A 18 13.78 -12.33 13.45
C THR A 18 12.78 -12.42 12.28
N MET A 19 11.57 -11.92 12.45
CA MET A 19 10.57 -11.86 11.37
C MET A 19 11.05 -10.98 10.20
N ALA A 20 11.70 -9.85 10.48
CA ALA A 20 12.29 -9.00 9.45
C ALA A 20 13.41 -9.73 8.68
N GLN A 21 14.22 -10.51 9.34
CA GLN A 21 15.25 -11.35 8.69
C GLN A 21 14.65 -12.43 7.80
N TYR A 22 13.61 -13.14 8.27
CA TYR A 22 12.91 -14.12 7.44
C TYR A 22 12.25 -13.48 6.22
N ARG A 23 11.63 -12.31 6.38
CA ARG A 23 11.07 -11.56 5.24
C ARG A 23 12.16 -11.27 4.21
N GLN A 24 13.31 -10.78 4.64
CA GLN A 24 14.44 -10.49 3.75
C GLN A 24 14.94 -11.74 3.02
N GLN A 25 15.02 -12.89 3.72
CA GLN A 25 15.39 -14.15 3.11
C GLN A 25 14.38 -14.58 2.02
N VAL A 26 13.10 -14.50 2.30
CA VAL A 26 12.04 -14.82 1.31
C VAL A 26 12.18 -13.93 0.06
N TYR A 27 12.46 -12.65 0.22
CA TYR A 27 12.67 -11.75 -0.93
C TYR A 27 13.93 -12.13 -1.71
N GLN A 28 15.03 -12.44 -1.04
CA GLN A 28 16.26 -12.89 -1.71
C GLN A 28 16.07 -14.20 -2.48
N GLU A 29 15.28 -15.13 -1.95
CA GLU A 29 14.91 -16.34 -2.66
C GLU A 29 13.98 -16.05 -3.84
N GLY A 30 13.05 -15.08 -3.70
CA GLY A 30 12.19 -14.59 -4.78
C GLY A 30 12.98 -13.92 -5.92
N ASP A 31 14.12 -13.33 -5.61
CA ASP A 31 15.03 -12.70 -6.57
C ASP A 31 16.09 -13.69 -7.12
N ALA A 32 15.88 -15.01 -6.94
CA ALA A 32 16.78 -16.03 -7.46
C ALA A 32 16.95 -15.87 -8.97
N ASN A 33 18.23 -15.79 -9.41
CA ASN A 33 18.61 -15.61 -10.80
C ASN A 33 19.34 -16.86 -11.31
N TYR A 34 18.92 -17.37 -12.46
CA TYR A 34 19.60 -18.45 -13.16
C TYR A 34 19.90 -18.04 -14.61
N ALA A 35 21.17 -18.08 -14.96
CA ALA A 35 21.65 -17.70 -16.31
C ALA A 35 21.17 -16.30 -16.77
N GLY A 36 21.13 -15.33 -15.87
CA GLY A 36 20.72 -13.95 -16.15
C GLY A 36 19.20 -13.73 -16.16
N ARG A 37 18.41 -14.73 -15.76
CA ARG A 37 16.95 -14.62 -15.72
C ARG A 37 16.43 -14.89 -14.32
N TYR A 38 15.50 -14.05 -13.87
CA TYR A 38 14.79 -14.24 -12.59
C TYR A 38 13.73 -15.34 -12.72
N VAL A 39 13.76 -16.28 -11.79
CA VAL A 39 12.97 -17.53 -11.91
C VAL A 39 11.51 -17.32 -11.51
N PHE A 40 11.24 -16.38 -10.58
CA PHE A 40 9.91 -16.20 -9.98
C PHE A 40 9.14 -14.99 -10.51
N THR A 41 9.58 -14.40 -11.63
CA THR A 41 8.97 -13.19 -12.20
C THR A 41 8.07 -13.46 -13.42
N GLY A 42 7.68 -14.72 -13.63
CA GLY A 42 6.84 -15.11 -14.75
C GLY A 42 7.52 -14.81 -16.09
N TYR A 43 6.86 -14.05 -16.95
CA TYR A 43 7.39 -13.68 -18.27
C TYR A 43 8.41 -12.53 -18.23
N LYS A 44 8.41 -11.72 -17.17
CA LYS A 44 9.34 -10.59 -17.00
C LYS A 44 10.65 -11.02 -16.36
N THR A 45 11.31 -12.01 -16.98
CA THR A 45 12.49 -12.67 -16.42
C THR A 45 13.76 -11.80 -16.43
N ASP A 46 13.72 -10.63 -17.04
CA ASP A 46 14.80 -9.64 -17.11
C ASP A 46 14.82 -8.69 -15.90
N THR A 47 13.77 -8.68 -15.11
CA THR A 47 13.61 -7.76 -13.98
C THR A 47 13.43 -8.55 -12.68
N SER A 48 14.13 -8.13 -11.61
CA SER A 48 14.02 -8.73 -10.28
C SER A 48 12.59 -8.61 -9.74
N LEU A 49 12.19 -9.53 -8.87
CA LEU A 49 10.88 -9.48 -8.22
C LEU A 49 10.76 -8.27 -7.29
N THR A 50 11.85 -7.96 -6.57
CA THR A 50 11.90 -6.84 -5.64
C THR A 50 12.94 -5.80 -6.06
N TYR A 51 12.87 -4.61 -5.45
CA TYR A 51 13.93 -3.62 -5.57
C TYR A 51 15.16 -4.08 -4.79
N LEU A 52 16.28 -4.26 -5.48
CA LEU A 52 17.56 -4.69 -4.88
C LEU A 52 18.27 -3.55 -4.12
N GLU A 53 17.92 -2.31 -4.45
CA GLU A 53 18.38 -1.09 -3.80
C GLU A 53 17.22 -0.08 -3.73
N ASN A 54 17.38 0.96 -2.92
CA ASN A 54 16.38 2.02 -2.84
C ASN A 54 16.29 2.75 -4.18
N ASP A 55 15.09 2.95 -4.70
CA ASP A 55 14.84 3.63 -5.97
C ASP A 55 13.80 4.73 -5.80
N LYS A 56 14.10 5.91 -6.33
CA LYS A 56 13.22 7.07 -6.44
C LYS A 56 13.33 7.75 -7.80
N SER A 57 13.78 7.02 -8.81
CA SER A 57 14.00 7.55 -10.16
C SER A 57 12.72 7.77 -10.95
N LYS A 58 11.62 7.18 -10.50
CA LYS A 58 10.32 7.20 -11.17
C LYS A 58 9.21 7.29 -10.15
N GLN A 59 8.11 7.93 -10.53
CA GLN A 59 6.84 7.78 -9.85
C GLN A 59 6.03 6.68 -10.54
N TYR A 60 5.44 5.79 -9.74
CA TYR A 60 4.47 4.82 -10.21
C TYR A 60 3.06 5.25 -9.82
N THR A 61 2.18 5.31 -10.79
CA THR A 61 0.72 5.37 -10.57
C THR A 61 0.22 3.93 -10.62
N ILE A 62 -0.24 3.41 -9.50
CA ILE A 62 -0.56 1.99 -9.29
C ILE A 62 -2.06 1.84 -9.12
N THR A 63 -2.66 0.88 -9.81
CA THR A 63 -4.05 0.49 -9.66
C THR A 63 -4.12 -0.86 -8.95
N GLU A 64 -4.71 -0.88 -7.76
CA GLU A 64 -5.04 -2.12 -7.03
C GLU A 64 -6.53 -2.41 -7.12
N GLU A 65 -6.86 -3.63 -7.52
CA GLU A 65 -8.24 -4.12 -7.55
C GLU A 65 -8.54 -4.91 -6.28
N PHE A 66 -9.73 -4.67 -5.75
CA PHE A 66 -10.21 -5.27 -4.51
C PHE A 66 -11.64 -5.78 -4.67
N ASP A 67 -11.99 -6.69 -3.80
CA ASP A 67 -13.35 -7.15 -3.56
C ASP A 67 -13.74 -6.95 -2.09
N LYS A 68 -14.99 -7.26 -1.76
CA LYS A 68 -15.53 -7.14 -0.40
C LYS A 68 -14.75 -7.94 0.65
N THR A 69 -14.02 -9.00 0.27
CA THR A 69 -13.23 -9.83 1.21
C THR A 69 -11.94 -9.15 1.62
N SER A 70 -11.52 -8.13 0.87
CA SER A 70 -10.35 -7.30 1.17
C SER A 70 -10.61 -6.29 2.29
N ILE A 71 -11.89 -5.99 2.59
CA ILE A 71 -12.27 -5.10 3.69
C ILE A 71 -12.08 -5.84 5.01
N LYS A 72 -11.27 -5.25 5.89
CA LYS A 72 -10.98 -5.77 7.22
C LYS A 72 -11.64 -4.92 8.28
N ASN A 73 -11.99 -5.53 9.41
CA ASN A 73 -12.47 -4.84 10.59
C ASN A 73 -11.51 -5.05 11.75
N ASN A 74 -11.14 -3.98 12.44
CA ASN A 74 -10.25 -4.07 13.60
C ASN A 74 -10.56 -2.94 14.60
N LEU A 75 -10.26 -3.21 15.87
CA LEU A 75 -10.26 -2.19 16.91
C LEU A 75 -9.03 -1.29 16.72
N ARG A 76 -9.28 0.01 16.60
CA ARG A 76 -8.24 1.03 16.49
C ARG A 76 -8.38 2.04 17.62
N THR A 77 -7.24 2.55 18.06
CA THR A 77 -7.17 3.62 19.06
C THR A 77 -7.01 4.95 18.34
N TYR A 78 -7.77 5.95 18.73
CA TYR A 78 -7.70 7.32 18.20
C TYR A 78 -7.87 8.32 19.35
N GLY A 79 -7.62 9.61 19.09
CA GLY A 79 -7.58 10.65 20.12
C GLY A 79 -6.33 10.54 20.99
N GLY A 80 -6.32 11.26 22.09
CA GLY A 80 -5.18 11.34 22.95
C GLY A 80 -4.02 12.17 22.37
N PHE A 81 -2.83 11.94 22.86
CA PHE A 81 -1.64 12.69 22.45
C PHE A 81 -1.19 12.29 21.03
N SER A 82 -0.94 13.30 20.17
CA SER A 82 -0.37 13.08 18.84
C SER A 82 1.13 12.79 18.94
N LEU A 83 1.57 11.68 18.36
CA LEU A 83 3.00 11.33 18.31
C LEU A 83 3.83 12.28 17.43
N LYS A 84 3.19 13.11 16.59
CA LYS A 84 3.87 14.18 15.85
C LYS A 84 4.36 15.27 16.79
N ASP A 85 3.62 15.54 17.86
CA ASP A 85 3.89 16.63 18.81
C ASP A 85 4.79 16.19 19.96
N TYR A 86 5.28 14.93 19.92
CA TYR A 86 6.16 14.42 20.96
C TYR A 86 7.56 15.03 20.90
N GLU A 87 7.93 15.74 21.96
CA GLU A 87 9.28 16.30 22.15
C GLU A 87 10.08 15.47 23.16
N PRO A 88 11.12 14.73 22.73
CA PRO A 88 11.98 13.98 23.65
C PRO A 88 12.66 14.91 24.67
N GLY A 89 12.37 14.71 25.97
CA GLY A 89 12.89 15.56 27.05
C GLY A 89 12.18 16.90 27.23
N GLY A 90 11.16 17.18 26.41
CA GLY A 90 10.29 18.34 26.54
C GLY A 90 9.09 18.11 27.46
N VAL A 91 8.25 19.13 27.60
CA VAL A 91 6.99 19.06 28.35
C VAL A 91 5.90 18.65 27.34
N ASN A 92 5.42 17.40 27.45
CA ASN A 92 4.35 16.87 26.62
C ASN A 92 3.05 16.86 27.43
N ASP A 93 1.95 17.30 26.80
CA ASP A 93 0.62 17.26 27.42
C ASP A 93 -0.09 15.95 27.04
N PHE A 94 -0.35 15.11 28.04
CA PHE A 94 -1.05 13.83 27.90
C PHE A 94 -2.46 13.87 28.52
N THR A 95 -3.08 15.04 28.60
CA THR A 95 -4.40 15.21 29.25
C THR A 95 -5.55 14.69 28.41
N GLU A 96 -5.39 14.60 27.08
CA GLU A 96 -6.41 14.02 26.22
C GLU A 96 -6.45 12.49 26.36
N HIS A 97 -7.64 11.94 26.41
CA HIS A 97 -7.86 10.50 26.52
C HIS A 97 -8.00 9.86 25.15
N ALA A 98 -7.31 8.73 24.97
CA ALA A 98 -7.47 7.91 23.78
C ALA A 98 -8.75 7.06 23.89
N GLU A 99 -9.44 6.89 22.77
CA GLU A 99 -10.62 6.06 22.62
C GLU A 99 -10.37 4.89 21.68
N ASN A 100 -11.15 3.83 21.82
CA ASN A 100 -11.08 2.67 20.95
C ASN A 100 -12.36 2.54 20.14
N MET A 101 -12.23 2.35 18.83
CA MET A 101 -13.35 2.16 17.92
C MET A 101 -13.05 1.02 16.94
N ALA A 102 -14.06 0.21 16.66
CA ALA A 102 -13.98 -0.75 15.56
C ALA A 102 -14.18 -0.01 14.24
N VAL A 103 -13.20 -0.12 13.35
CA VAL A 103 -13.22 0.52 12.03
C VAL A 103 -13.07 -0.49 10.92
N ASN A 104 -13.77 -0.26 9.82
CA ASN A 104 -13.59 -0.98 8.57
C ASN A 104 -12.48 -0.28 7.77
N TYR A 105 -11.57 -1.06 7.22
CA TYR A 105 -10.45 -0.50 6.47
C TYR A 105 -10.00 -1.41 5.32
N ILE A 106 -9.37 -0.79 4.33
CA ILE A 106 -8.65 -1.45 3.26
C ILE A 106 -7.18 -1.15 3.46
N ARG A 107 -6.31 -2.14 3.20
CA ARG A 107 -4.87 -1.95 3.23
C ARG A 107 -4.30 -2.16 1.85
N LEU A 108 -3.60 -1.15 1.36
CA LEU A 108 -2.85 -1.17 0.11
C LEU A 108 -1.56 -1.98 0.26
N SER A 109 -1.02 -2.43 -0.86
CA SER A 109 0.18 -3.27 -0.90
C SER A 109 1.44 -2.54 -0.47
N TYR A 110 1.48 -1.23 -0.62
CA TYR A 110 2.64 -0.41 -0.28
C TYR A 110 2.39 0.53 0.90
N LYS A 111 3.49 1.04 1.43
CA LYS A 111 3.58 2.03 2.50
C LYS A 111 4.32 3.27 2.00
N ASN A 112 4.27 4.35 2.77
CA ASN A 112 4.92 5.62 2.44
C ASN A 112 4.54 6.07 1.03
N LEU A 113 3.25 6.27 0.84
CA LEU A 113 2.65 6.63 -0.44
C LEU A 113 2.68 8.14 -0.65
N ASP A 114 2.70 8.55 -1.91
CA ASP A 114 2.71 9.96 -2.28
C ASP A 114 1.33 10.58 -2.02
N THR A 115 1.31 11.84 -1.56
CA THR A 115 0.09 12.58 -1.20
C THR A 115 0.04 13.97 -1.83
N ALA A 116 1.02 14.29 -2.66
CA ALA A 116 1.17 15.63 -3.23
C ALA A 116 0.29 15.90 -4.48
N SER A 117 -0.53 14.93 -4.89
CA SER A 117 -1.40 15.06 -6.07
C SER A 117 -2.86 15.23 -5.65
N ASP A 118 -3.53 16.24 -6.20
CA ASP A 118 -4.97 16.48 -5.99
C ASP A 118 -5.84 15.35 -6.55
N ASP A 119 -5.30 14.54 -7.49
CA ASP A 119 -6.03 13.46 -8.16
C ASP A 119 -5.89 12.11 -7.46
N PHE A 120 -4.93 11.94 -6.51
CA PHE A 120 -4.63 10.66 -5.89
C PHE A 120 -4.39 10.78 -4.38
N PRO A 121 -4.82 9.79 -3.58
CA PRO A 121 -5.44 8.52 -3.97
C PRO A 121 -6.89 8.66 -4.44
N LYS A 122 -7.33 7.76 -5.32
CA LYS A 122 -8.68 7.70 -5.86
C LYS A 122 -9.30 6.33 -5.61
N LEU A 123 -10.49 6.29 -5.01
CA LEU A 123 -11.25 5.07 -4.77
C LEU A 123 -12.47 5.04 -5.70
N THR A 124 -12.49 4.10 -6.63
CA THR A 124 -13.57 3.92 -7.59
C THR A 124 -14.31 2.61 -7.33
N VAL A 125 -15.61 2.67 -7.29
CA VAL A 125 -16.52 1.54 -7.05
C VAL A 125 -17.19 1.18 -8.36
N LYS A 126 -17.32 -0.13 -8.63
CA LYS A 126 -18.04 -0.65 -9.79
C LYS A 126 -19.24 -1.45 -9.31
N ASP A 127 -20.44 -1.02 -9.70
CA ASP A 127 -21.68 -1.72 -9.37
C ASP A 127 -21.88 -2.99 -10.21
N ALA A 128 -22.98 -3.71 -9.94
CA ALA A 128 -23.31 -4.94 -10.67
C ALA A 128 -23.60 -4.70 -12.16
N ASP A 129 -24.06 -3.52 -12.51
CA ASP A 129 -24.39 -3.11 -13.88
C ASP A 129 -23.18 -2.57 -14.64
N GLY A 130 -22.05 -2.37 -13.94
CA GLY A 130 -20.80 -1.90 -14.49
C GLY A 130 -20.65 -0.38 -14.47
N ASN A 131 -21.54 0.37 -13.82
CA ASN A 131 -21.37 1.80 -13.61
C ASN A 131 -20.28 2.05 -12.58
N GLU A 132 -19.51 3.11 -12.80
CA GLU A 132 -18.44 3.53 -11.90
C GLU A 132 -18.85 4.77 -11.11
N ASP A 133 -18.58 4.75 -9.82
CA ASP A 133 -18.75 5.87 -8.90
C ASP A 133 -17.46 6.06 -8.10
N THR A 134 -17.24 7.25 -7.57
CA THR A 134 -16.02 7.60 -6.83
C THR A 134 -16.38 7.95 -5.39
N ILE A 135 -15.66 7.35 -4.43
CA ILE A 135 -15.76 7.66 -3.02
C ILE A 135 -14.70 8.71 -2.68
N ASP A 136 -15.11 9.79 -2.03
CA ASP A 136 -14.23 10.86 -1.60
C ASP A 136 -13.19 10.36 -0.58
N ILE A 137 -11.95 10.80 -0.73
CA ILE A 137 -10.85 10.46 0.15
C ILE A 137 -10.27 11.72 0.77
N THR A 138 -10.16 11.73 2.10
CA THR A 138 -9.42 12.74 2.85
C THR A 138 -8.02 12.22 3.17
N SER A 139 -6.98 12.92 2.72
CA SER A 139 -5.57 12.57 2.93
C SER A 139 -4.82 13.55 3.84
N THR A 140 -5.52 14.55 4.37
CA THR A 140 -4.94 15.58 5.24
C THR A 140 -5.62 15.59 6.61
N ASN A 141 -4.88 16.05 7.63
CA ASN A 141 -5.42 16.32 8.95
C ASN A 141 -6.13 17.70 8.99
N GLU A 142 -6.65 18.07 10.15
CA GLU A 142 -7.37 19.34 10.37
C GLU A 142 -6.50 20.59 10.10
N ASN A 143 -5.17 20.45 10.15
CA ASN A 143 -4.22 21.52 9.86
C ASN A 143 -3.82 21.60 8.38
N GLY A 144 -4.38 20.72 7.53
CA GLY A 144 -4.02 20.62 6.11
C GLY A 144 -2.70 19.89 5.84
N GLU A 145 -2.12 19.23 6.85
CA GLU A 145 -0.94 18.41 6.69
C GLU A 145 -1.29 16.98 6.28
N VAL A 146 -0.34 16.29 5.66
CA VAL A 146 -0.50 14.88 5.29
C VAL A 146 -0.84 14.03 6.51
N LEU A 147 -1.94 13.29 6.42
CA LEU A 147 -2.40 12.40 7.46
C LEU A 147 -1.50 11.16 7.55
N THR A 148 -0.96 10.91 8.73
CA THR A 148 -0.09 9.76 9.02
C THR A 148 -0.57 9.01 10.26
N SER A 149 -0.09 7.80 10.47
CA SER A 149 -0.42 6.99 11.65
C SER A 149 -0.03 7.63 13.00
N LYS A 150 0.75 8.71 12.97
CA LYS A 150 1.17 9.47 14.16
C LYS A 150 0.18 10.54 14.58
N ASP A 151 -0.77 10.89 13.71
CA ASP A 151 -1.83 11.84 14.03
C ASP A 151 -2.81 11.18 15.00
N SER A 152 -3.22 11.90 16.04
CA SER A 152 -4.10 11.39 17.09
C SER A 152 -5.46 10.92 16.54
N LYS A 153 -5.97 11.57 15.48
CA LYS A 153 -7.24 11.25 14.83
C LYS A 153 -7.10 10.41 13.54
N ALA A 154 -5.92 9.85 13.26
CA ALA A 154 -5.70 9.07 12.03
C ALA A 154 -6.69 7.91 11.90
N TYR A 155 -6.92 7.19 12.98
CA TYR A 155 -7.78 6.01 13.01
C TYR A 155 -9.23 6.28 13.45
N GLU A 156 -9.58 7.54 13.66
CA GLU A 156 -10.96 7.93 13.86
C GLU A 156 -11.76 7.70 12.59
N LYS A 157 -12.91 7.02 12.71
CA LYS A 157 -13.78 6.76 11.55
C LYS A 157 -14.30 8.08 10.97
N PRO A 158 -14.14 8.32 9.65
CA PRO A 158 -14.67 9.52 9.01
C PRO A 158 -16.22 9.48 8.98
N GLU A 159 -16.85 10.64 8.94
CA GLU A 159 -18.31 10.75 8.81
C GLU A 159 -18.77 10.32 7.42
N THR A 160 -18.03 10.68 6.38
CA THR A 160 -18.30 10.33 4.96
C THR A 160 -17.02 9.89 4.27
N GLY A 161 -17.14 9.14 3.17
CA GLY A 161 -16.02 8.74 2.34
C GLY A 161 -14.99 7.88 3.07
N ALA A 162 -13.71 8.14 2.84
CA ALA A 162 -12.61 7.42 3.44
C ALA A 162 -11.47 8.36 3.88
N LYS A 163 -10.72 7.96 4.91
CA LYS A 163 -9.45 8.59 5.32
C LYS A 163 -8.28 7.78 4.80
N PHE A 164 -7.33 8.43 4.16
CA PHE A 164 -6.11 7.81 3.68
C PHE A 164 -4.94 8.12 4.61
N ILE A 165 -4.32 7.08 5.14
CA ILE A 165 -3.15 7.16 6.02
C ILE A 165 -1.91 6.78 5.20
N ALA A 166 -1.16 7.78 4.76
CA ALA A 166 -0.13 7.64 3.73
C ALA A 166 1.05 6.75 4.13
N ASP A 167 1.53 6.86 5.37
CA ASP A 167 2.69 6.10 5.87
C ASP A 167 2.41 4.61 6.04
N THR A 168 1.15 4.21 6.28
CA THR A 168 0.74 2.81 6.41
C THR A 168 0.08 2.23 5.17
N GLY A 169 -0.42 3.09 4.26
CA GLY A 169 -1.20 2.67 3.09
C GLY A 169 -2.57 2.12 3.49
N GLU A 170 -3.19 2.66 4.54
CA GLU A 170 -4.52 2.24 5.00
C GLU A 170 -5.58 3.27 4.64
N LEU A 171 -6.74 2.78 4.20
CA LEU A 171 -7.95 3.57 3.96
C LEU A 171 -8.97 3.21 5.03
N ILE A 172 -9.28 4.13 5.94
CA ILE A 172 -10.31 3.97 6.96
C ILE A 172 -11.65 4.41 6.37
N LEU A 173 -12.63 3.52 6.38
CA LEU A 173 -13.92 3.73 5.72
C LEU A 173 -14.96 4.32 6.68
N SER A 174 -15.79 5.24 6.18
CA SER A 174 -17.05 5.60 6.83
C SER A 174 -18.05 4.43 6.74
N ASP A 175 -19.15 4.49 7.50
CA ASP A 175 -20.20 3.48 7.42
C ASP A 175 -20.86 3.46 6.04
N GLU A 176 -21.06 4.62 5.42
CA GLU A 176 -21.61 4.74 4.08
C GLU A 176 -20.66 4.13 3.03
N ALA A 177 -19.39 4.49 3.05
CA ALA A 177 -18.38 3.93 2.14
C ALA A 177 -18.28 2.40 2.30
N TYR A 178 -18.32 1.89 3.53
CA TYR A 178 -18.29 0.46 3.79
C TYR A 178 -19.49 -0.27 3.14
N GLU A 179 -20.73 0.22 3.32
CA GLU A 179 -21.91 -0.41 2.74
C GLU A 179 -21.90 -0.33 1.20
N ASN A 180 -21.40 0.76 0.61
CA ASN A 180 -21.21 0.89 -0.83
C ASN A 180 -20.22 -0.16 -1.36
N LEU A 181 -19.05 -0.29 -0.75
CA LEU A 181 -18.01 -1.25 -1.16
C LEU A 181 -18.46 -2.71 -0.96
N LYS A 182 -19.19 -2.99 0.10
CA LYS A 182 -19.71 -4.32 0.40
C LYS A 182 -20.74 -4.81 -0.62
N SER A 183 -21.53 -3.88 -1.18
CA SER A 183 -22.54 -4.16 -2.20
C SER A 183 -21.96 -4.16 -3.63
N ALA A 184 -20.77 -3.61 -3.82
CA ALA A 184 -20.10 -3.50 -5.11
C ALA A 184 -19.69 -4.87 -5.67
N LYS A 185 -19.59 -4.96 -6.98
CA LYS A 185 -19.00 -6.10 -7.68
C LYS A 185 -17.49 -6.15 -7.46
N SER A 186 -16.83 -5.00 -7.63
CA SER A 186 -15.41 -4.78 -7.39
C SER A 186 -15.17 -3.29 -7.14
N PHE A 187 -14.03 -2.96 -6.60
CA PHE A 187 -13.56 -1.59 -6.47
C PHE A 187 -12.06 -1.53 -6.66
N ASN A 188 -11.56 -0.39 -7.04
CA ASN A 188 -10.13 -0.18 -7.20
C ASN A 188 -9.67 1.07 -6.47
N VAL A 189 -8.40 1.04 -6.06
CA VAL A 189 -7.70 2.20 -5.52
C VAL A 189 -6.53 2.52 -6.41
N VAL A 190 -6.50 3.75 -6.92
CA VAL A 190 -5.36 4.27 -7.69
C VAL A 190 -4.58 5.23 -6.80
N TYR A 191 -3.28 5.06 -6.74
CA TYR A 191 -2.40 5.89 -5.91
C TYR A 191 -1.00 6.00 -6.50
N ASN A 192 -0.26 7.01 -6.03
CA ASN A 192 1.11 7.27 -6.47
C ASN A 192 2.13 6.81 -5.43
N LYS A 193 3.26 6.30 -5.91
CA LYS A 193 4.42 5.95 -5.09
C LYS A 193 5.70 6.26 -5.85
N THR A 194 6.57 7.05 -5.20
CA THR A 194 7.86 7.46 -5.73
C THR A 194 9.03 6.73 -5.06
N GLU A 195 9.00 6.61 -3.74
CA GLU A 195 10.11 6.04 -2.98
C GLU A 195 9.91 4.55 -2.73
N PHE A 196 10.71 3.72 -3.40
CA PHE A 196 10.77 2.28 -3.14
C PHE A 196 12.03 1.96 -2.33
N GLN A 197 11.85 1.08 -1.35
CA GLN A 197 12.95 0.59 -0.50
C GLN A 197 13.40 -0.78 -0.97
N THR A 198 14.64 -1.13 -0.64
CA THR A 198 15.16 -2.49 -0.85
C THR A 198 14.19 -3.53 -0.27
N GLY A 199 13.77 -4.48 -1.10
CA GLY A 199 12.82 -5.52 -0.75
C GLY A 199 11.34 -5.15 -0.98
N ASP A 200 11.03 -3.93 -1.40
CA ASP A 200 9.69 -3.65 -1.93
C ASP A 200 9.50 -4.42 -3.24
N VAL A 201 8.32 -5.01 -3.41
CA VAL A 201 7.97 -5.71 -4.65
C VAL A 201 7.82 -4.68 -5.77
N ARG A 202 8.26 -5.03 -6.97
CA ARG A 202 8.11 -4.13 -8.13
C ARG A 202 6.66 -4.14 -8.63
N PRO A 203 6.02 -2.96 -8.78
CA PRO A 203 4.61 -2.88 -9.17
C PRO A 203 4.28 -3.57 -10.47
N GLU A 204 5.18 -3.49 -11.45
CA GLU A 204 5.00 -4.02 -12.80
C GLU A 204 4.77 -5.54 -12.87
N HIS A 205 5.07 -6.28 -11.80
CA HIS A 205 4.83 -7.73 -11.76
C HIS A 205 3.40 -8.10 -11.36
N TYR A 206 2.70 -7.21 -10.61
CA TYR A 206 1.44 -7.58 -9.97
C TYR A 206 0.28 -6.63 -10.26
N PHE A 207 0.57 -5.40 -10.71
CA PHE A 207 -0.44 -4.35 -10.85
C PHE A 207 -0.44 -3.75 -12.24
N ASP A 208 -1.60 -3.29 -12.65
CA ASP A 208 -1.67 -2.27 -13.69
C ASP A 208 -1.04 -1.00 -13.14
N CYS A 209 0.01 -0.52 -13.80
CA CYS A 209 0.70 0.67 -13.34
C CYS A 209 1.37 1.43 -14.48
N THR A 210 1.54 2.73 -14.25
CA THR A 210 2.29 3.63 -15.13
C THR A 210 3.53 4.11 -14.42
N ALA A 211 4.70 3.92 -15.03
CA ALA A 211 5.98 4.40 -14.53
C ALA A 211 6.38 5.67 -15.28
N THR A 212 6.44 6.80 -14.57
CA THR A 212 6.82 8.11 -15.09
C THR A 212 8.15 8.55 -14.49
N PRO A 213 9.24 8.63 -15.26
CA PRO A 213 10.53 9.07 -14.75
C PRO A 213 10.53 10.57 -14.45
N PHE A 214 11.47 10.98 -13.59
CA PHE A 214 11.77 12.39 -13.38
C PHE A 214 12.73 12.91 -14.45
N ASP A 215 12.57 14.18 -14.82
CA ASP A 215 13.51 14.91 -15.68
C ASP A 215 14.74 15.39 -14.90
N ALA A 216 15.63 16.14 -15.57
CA ALA A 216 16.85 16.68 -14.96
C ALA A 216 16.57 17.75 -13.88
N ASP A 217 15.40 18.37 -13.92
CA ASP A 217 14.98 19.40 -12.98
C ASP A 217 14.19 18.82 -11.78
N GLY A 218 13.95 17.51 -11.80
CA GLY A 218 13.24 16.79 -10.73
C GLY A 218 11.72 16.82 -10.87
N ASN A 219 11.18 17.22 -12.02
CA ASN A 219 9.76 17.14 -12.31
C ASN A 219 9.43 15.83 -13.03
N LEU A 220 8.18 15.39 -12.95
CA LEU A 220 7.73 14.27 -13.77
C LEU A 220 7.82 14.63 -15.24
N THR A 221 8.37 13.73 -16.05
CA THR A 221 8.54 13.98 -17.48
C THR A 221 7.18 14.09 -18.19
N GLU A 222 7.09 15.06 -19.11
CA GLU A 222 5.98 15.17 -20.05
C GLU A 222 6.22 14.40 -21.36
N ASP A 223 7.43 13.81 -21.51
CA ASP A 223 7.81 13.03 -22.67
C ASP A 223 7.13 11.64 -22.63
N GLU A 224 6.02 11.50 -23.35
CA GLU A 224 5.24 10.28 -23.41
C GLU A 224 6.07 9.05 -23.86
N SER A 225 7.15 9.25 -24.62
CA SER A 225 8.01 8.15 -25.07
C SER A 225 8.81 7.50 -23.92
N LYS A 226 8.93 8.18 -22.78
CA LYS A 226 9.62 7.69 -21.57
C LYS A 226 8.67 7.12 -20.53
N ILE A 227 7.37 7.36 -20.69
CA ILE A 227 6.33 6.85 -19.80
C ILE A 227 6.02 5.42 -20.19
N ILE A 228 6.10 4.50 -19.23
CA ILE A 228 5.89 3.08 -19.47
C ILE A 228 4.60 2.64 -18.77
N ASN A 229 3.66 2.13 -19.56
CA ASN A 229 2.43 1.53 -19.05
C ASN A 229 2.60 0.02 -18.95
N TYR A 230 2.45 -0.52 -17.76
CA TYR A 230 2.44 -1.94 -17.49
C TYR A 230 1.01 -2.40 -17.25
N LYS A 231 0.65 -3.50 -17.88
CA LYS A 231 -0.63 -4.19 -17.63
C LYS A 231 -0.35 -5.55 -17.03
N LYS A 232 -1.16 -5.91 -16.05
CA LYS A 232 -1.21 -7.26 -15.55
C LYS A 232 -1.87 -8.13 -16.62
N GLU A 233 -1.12 -9.05 -17.16
CA GLU A 233 -1.63 -10.03 -18.13
C GLU A 233 -1.87 -11.34 -17.39
N ASP A 234 -3.08 -11.85 -17.45
CA ASP A 234 -3.38 -13.22 -17.04
C ASP A 234 -2.88 -14.14 -18.15
N GLN A 235 -1.67 -14.66 -17.98
CA GLN A 235 -1.05 -15.58 -18.93
C GLN A 235 -0.84 -16.92 -18.23
N ASP A 236 -1.42 -17.98 -18.83
CA ASP A 236 -1.13 -19.34 -18.41
C ASP A 236 0.24 -19.75 -18.95
N ILE A 237 1.13 -20.23 -18.07
CA ILE A 237 2.39 -20.82 -18.46
C ILE A 237 2.12 -22.29 -18.81
N GLU A 238 2.10 -22.62 -20.09
CA GLU A 238 1.96 -23.98 -20.56
C GLU A 238 3.36 -24.62 -20.74
N TYR A 239 3.58 -25.76 -20.11
CA TYR A 239 4.77 -26.58 -20.35
C TYR A 239 4.42 -27.75 -21.25
N GLU A 240 5.14 -27.90 -22.36
CA GLU A 240 5.06 -29.09 -23.18
C GLU A 240 5.85 -30.22 -22.51
N VAL A 241 5.16 -31.14 -21.85
CA VAL A 241 5.76 -32.27 -21.11
C VAL A 241 5.96 -33.49 -22.00
N SER A 242 5.27 -33.58 -23.14
CA SER A 242 5.41 -34.60 -24.18
C SER A 242 4.77 -34.12 -25.46
N PHE A 243 5.02 -34.81 -26.55
CA PHE A 243 4.42 -34.51 -27.85
C PHE A 243 2.89 -34.42 -27.75
N ASN A 244 2.34 -33.23 -28.01
CA ASN A 244 0.92 -32.88 -27.84
C ASN A 244 0.34 -32.97 -26.40
N GLN A 245 1.18 -32.96 -25.36
CA GLN A 245 0.74 -32.86 -23.97
C GLN A 245 1.30 -31.57 -23.36
N ARG A 246 0.42 -30.66 -22.98
CA ARG A 246 0.71 -29.44 -22.27
C ARG A 246 0.15 -29.54 -20.86
N LEU A 247 0.86 -28.95 -19.93
CA LEU A 247 0.50 -28.84 -18.51
C LEU A 247 0.37 -27.38 -18.18
#